data_962a8c8ba546a74f2cf57f6b1ff74fbb
#
_entry.id   962a8c8ba546a74f2cf57f6b1ff74fbb
#
_cell.length_a   1.000
_cell.length_b   1.000
_cell.length_c   1.000
_cell.angle_alpha   90.00
_cell.angle_beta   90.00
_cell.angle_gamma   90.00
#
_symmetry.space_group_name_H-M   'P 1'
#
loop_
_entity.id
_entity.type
_entity.pdbx_description
1 polymer ?
#
loop_
_entity_poly.entity_id
_entity_poly.type
_entity_poly.pdbx_seq_one_letter_code
_entity_poly.pdbx_strand_id
1 'polypeptide(L)'
;MKSYKLLTPGPLTTTDTVKQQMMFDHCTWDDDYKQITQEIRRGLLKLAHVFENEYTAVLMQGSGTSGVESVLTSVIGSGDELLICANGAYGERMADIAEHAGIKYQIYKEHYNKVPNAQKVAELLDADPAVTHVAMVHSETTSGILNDIEAVGKVVKDREIGRASCRERV
;
A
#
# COMPACT_ATOMS: atom_id res chain seq x y z
N MET A 1 20.85 -25.13 -16.14
CA MET A 1 20.41 -24.44 -14.91
C MET A 1 19.25 -25.21 -14.31
N LYS A 2 19.20 -25.39 -12.95
CA LYS A 2 18.01 -25.94 -12.30
C LYS A 2 16.89 -24.88 -12.35
N SER A 3 15.70 -25.29 -12.79
CA SER A 3 14.51 -24.44 -12.73
C SER A 3 13.90 -24.54 -11.32
N TYR A 4 13.73 -23.43 -10.65
CA TYR A 4 13.06 -23.33 -9.35
C TYR A 4 11.71 -22.65 -9.51
N LYS A 5 10.71 -23.11 -8.75
CA LYS A 5 9.46 -22.37 -8.55
C LYS A 5 9.60 -21.55 -7.29
N LEU A 6 9.49 -20.22 -7.44
CA LEU A 6 9.49 -19.31 -6.32
C LEU A 6 8.08 -19.26 -5.70
N LEU A 7 7.99 -19.61 -4.42
CA LEU A 7 6.75 -19.60 -3.64
C LEU A 7 6.79 -18.50 -2.56
N THR A 8 7.49 -17.42 -2.87
CA THR A 8 7.61 -16.25 -2.00
C THR A 8 6.47 -15.26 -2.28
N PRO A 9 6.16 -14.33 -1.37
CA PRO A 9 5.20 -13.26 -1.63
C PRO A 9 5.57 -12.40 -2.85
N GLY A 10 6.86 -12.27 -3.12
CA GLY A 10 7.44 -11.61 -4.28
C GLY A 10 8.97 -11.62 -4.20
N PRO A 11 9.67 -11.77 -5.32
CA PRO A 11 9.15 -12.06 -6.66
C PRO A 11 8.61 -13.49 -6.81
N LEU A 12 7.64 -13.65 -7.72
CA LEU A 12 7.02 -14.93 -8.05
C LEU A 12 7.64 -15.57 -9.28
N THR A 13 7.45 -16.89 -9.43
CA THR A 13 7.65 -17.54 -10.72
C THR A 13 6.48 -17.20 -11.63
N THR A 14 6.75 -16.41 -12.68
CA THR A 14 5.78 -16.09 -13.72
C THR A 14 5.60 -17.24 -14.70
N THR A 15 4.50 -17.27 -15.44
CA THR A 15 4.23 -18.25 -16.50
C THR A 15 5.22 -18.09 -17.66
N ASP A 16 5.35 -19.12 -18.47
CA ASP A 16 6.24 -19.06 -19.64
C ASP A 16 5.75 -18.07 -20.68
N THR A 17 4.45 -17.85 -20.80
CA THR A 17 3.87 -16.82 -21.66
C THR A 17 4.30 -15.42 -21.25
N VAL A 18 4.31 -15.10 -19.95
CA VAL A 18 4.81 -13.81 -19.44
C VAL A 18 6.31 -13.66 -19.71
N LYS A 19 7.10 -14.73 -19.45
CA LYS A 19 8.55 -14.69 -19.73
C LYS A 19 8.87 -14.49 -21.20
N GLN A 20 8.07 -15.09 -22.11
CA GLN A 20 8.23 -14.90 -23.55
C GLN A 20 8.02 -13.42 -23.94
N GLN A 21 7.04 -12.72 -23.36
CA GLN A 21 6.83 -11.30 -23.62
C GLN A 21 7.98 -10.42 -23.12
N MET A 22 8.70 -10.84 -22.09
CA MET A 22 9.91 -10.16 -21.60
C MET A 22 11.12 -10.32 -22.52
N MET A 23 11.05 -11.15 -23.55
CA MET A 23 12.13 -11.33 -24.54
C MET A 23 12.12 -10.29 -25.66
N PHE A 24 11.13 -9.42 -25.72
CA PHE A 24 10.97 -8.40 -26.74
C PHE A 24 11.24 -7.01 -26.15
N ASP A 25 11.97 -6.21 -26.91
CA ASP A 25 12.15 -4.80 -26.59
C ASP A 25 10.91 -4.01 -27.00
N HIS A 26 10.51 -3.07 -26.14
CA HIS A 26 9.38 -2.17 -26.41
C HIS A 26 9.84 -0.72 -26.27
N CYS A 27 9.40 0.12 -27.20
CA CYS A 27 9.61 1.54 -27.11
C CYS A 27 8.40 2.22 -26.44
N THR A 28 8.65 3.04 -25.42
CA THR A 28 7.58 3.74 -24.68
C THR A 28 6.82 4.76 -25.54
N TRP A 29 7.35 5.15 -26.70
CA TRP A 29 6.72 6.06 -27.66
C TRP A 29 5.85 5.36 -28.69
N ASP A 30 5.93 4.03 -28.80
CA ASP A 30 5.12 3.27 -29.74
C ASP A 30 3.66 3.26 -29.29
N ASP A 31 2.74 3.32 -30.25
CA ASP A 31 1.33 3.40 -29.95
C ASP A 31 0.81 2.09 -29.34
N ASP A 32 1.36 0.94 -29.74
CA ASP A 32 1.03 -0.36 -29.15
C ASP A 32 1.39 -0.39 -27.66
N TYR A 33 2.59 0.14 -27.27
CA TYR A 33 2.99 0.22 -25.87
C TYR A 33 2.08 1.16 -25.06
N LYS A 34 1.76 2.32 -25.64
CA LYS A 34 0.80 3.26 -25.01
C LYS A 34 -0.55 2.64 -24.81
N GLN A 35 -1.04 1.88 -25.81
CA GLN A 35 -2.33 1.17 -25.71
C GLN A 35 -2.30 0.14 -24.57
N ILE A 36 -1.28 -0.73 -24.50
CA ILE A 36 -1.09 -1.71 -23.41
C ILE A 36 -1.11 -1.00 -22.05
N THR A 37 -0.38 0.11 -21.92
CA THR A 37 -0.35 0.89 -20.68
C THR A 37 -1.73 1.40 -20.28
N GLN A 38 -2.52 1.90 -21.24
CA GLN A 38 -3.87 2.36 -20.97
C GLN A 38 -4.82 1.20 -20.61
N GLU A 39 -4.66 0.05 -21.23
CA GLU A 39 -5.44 -1.15 -20.90
C GLU A 39 -5.15 -1.63 -19.47
N ILE A 40 -3.87 -1.63 -19.07
CA ILE A 40 -3.47 -1.95 -17.68
C ILE A 40 -4.13 -0.96 -16.70
N ARG A 41 -4.05 0.34 -16.96
CA ARG A 41 -4.66 1.37 -16.09
C ARG A 41 -6.16 1.18 -15.95
N ARG A 42 -6.87 0.97 -17.06
CA ARG A 42 -8.33 0.67 -17.06
C ARG A 42 -8.63 -0.62 -16.29
N GLY A 43 -7.85 -1.67 -16.50
CA GLY A 43 -7.98 -2.92 -15.78
C GLY A 43 -7.84 -2.76 -14.26
N LEU A 44 -6.89 -1.94 -13.81
CA LEU A 44 -6.69 -1.63 -12.38
C LEU A 44 -7.85 -0.82 -11.79
N LEU A 45 -8.36 0.19 -12.50
CA LEU A 45 -9.52 0.96 -12.05
C LEU A 45 -10.78 0.09 -11.96
N LYS A 46 -10.99 -0.79 -12.95
CA LYS A 46 -12.09 -1.76 -12.92
C LYS A 46 -11.97 -2.71 -11.72
N LEU A 47 -10.76 -3.20 -11.43
CA LEU A 47 -10.50 -4.05 -10.26
C LEU A 47 -10.77 -3.32 -8.95
N ALA A 48 -10.48 -2.02 -8.90
CA ALA A 48 -10.75 -1.17 -7.75
C ALA A 48 -12.22 -0.74 -7.64
N HIS A 49 -13.08 -1.08 -8.62
CA HIS A 49 -14.48 -0.66 -8.70
C HIS A 49 -14.67 0.87 -8.70
N VAL A 50 -13.79 1.60 -9.39
CA VAL A 50 -13.82 3.06 -9.52
C VAL A 50 -13.86 3.47 -10.99
N PHE A 51 -14.27 4.72 -11.25
CA PHE A 51 -14.47 5.25 -12.60
C PHE A 51 -13.30 6.12 -13.07
N GLU A 52 -13.01 6.09 -14.38
CA GLU A 52 -11.89 6.81 -15.00
C GLU A 52 -12.04 8.34 -14.95
N ASN A 53 -13.27 8.86 -14.81
CA ASN A 53 -13.52 10.30 -14.67
C ASN A 53 -13.19 10.85 -13.28
N GLU A 54 -13.06 10.00 -12.28
CA GLU A 54 -12.79 10.39 -10.89
C GLU A 54 -11.41 9.94 -10.40
N TYR A 55 -10.91 8.84 -10.98
CA TYR A 55 -9.69 8.17 -10.53
C TYR A 55 -8.73 7.89 -11.68
N THR A 56 -7.48 7.81 -11.36
CA THR A 56 -6.45 7.35 -12.30
C THR A 56 -5.51 6.34 -11.63
N ALA A 57 -4.99 5.41 -12.42
CA ALA A 57 -3.95 4.50 -11.97
C ALA A 57 -2.58 5.07 -12.34
N VAL A 58 -1.70 5.23 -11.36
CA VAL A 58 -0.31 5.63 -11.57
C VAL A 58 0.56 4.38 -11.47
N LEU A 59 1.28 4.05 -12.54
CA LEU A 59 2.18 2.91 -12.60
C LEU A 59 3.58 3.37 -12.16
N MET A 60 4.01 2.91 -11.00
CA MET A 60 5.33 3.20 -10.46
C MET A 60 6.26 2.01 -10.68
N GLN A 61 7.46 2.28 -11.17
CA GLN A 61 8.51 1.26 -11.25
C GLN A 61 9.21 1.15 -9.90
N GLY A 62 9.21 -0.04 -9.33
CA GLY A 62 9.84 -0.27 -8.04
C GLY A 62 9.25 -1.46 -7.29
N SER A 63 9.67 -1.63 -6.04
CA SER A 63 9.13 -2.62 -5.13
C SER A 63 7.84 -2.13 -4.46
N GLY A 64 7.13 -3.03 -3.72
CA GLY A 64 6.02 -2.62 -2.85
C GLY A 64 6.41 -1.54 -1.84
N THR A 65 7.65 -1.60 -1.30
CA THR A 65 8.19 -0.55 -0.42
C THR A 65 8.22 0.82 -1.10
N SER A 66 8.66 0.89 -2.38
CA SER A 66 8.63 2.14 -3.15
C SER A 66 7.21 2.65 -3.38
N GLY A 67 6.25 1.72 -3.55
CA GLY A 67 4.82 2.08 -3.63
C GLY A 67 4.30 2.70 -2.34
N VAL A 68 4.61 2.11 -1.19
CA VAL A 68 4.23 2.64 0.13
C VAL A 68 4.86 4.01 0.37
N GLU A 69 6.15 4.16 0.09
CA GLU A 69 6.87 5.43 0.18
C GLU A 69 6.21 6.50 -0.69
N SER A 70 5.91 6.17 -1.96
CA SER A 70 5.22 7.09 -2.89
C SER A 70 3.89 7.59 -2.34
N VAL A 71 3.09 6.70 -1.71
CA VAL A 71 1.80 7.09 -1.12
C VAL A 71 2.02 8.00 0.06
N LEU A 72 2.82 7.60 1.05
CA LEU A 72 3.04 8.37 2.27
C LEU A 72 3.58 9.77 1.97
N THR A 73 4.57 9.87 1.07
CA THR A 73 5.19 11.16 0.72
C THR A 73 4.32 12.04 -0.20
N SER A 74 3.31 11.46 -0.87
CA SER A 74 2.41 12.22 -1.76
C SER A 74 1.17 12.74 -1.07
N VAL A 75 0.67 12.05 -0.04
CA VAL A 75 -0.62 12.40 0.59
C VAL A 75 -0.47 13.11 1.93
N ILE A 76 0.68 13.00 2.59
CA ILE A 76 0.93 13.59 3.91
C ILE A 76 1.75 14.86 3.74
N GLY A 77 1.16 15.99 4.07
CA GLY A 77 1.80 17.31 4.00
C GLY A 77 2.52 17.70 5.30
N SER A 78 3.20 18.84 5.27
CA SER A 78 3.99 19.34 6.42
C SER A 78 3.17 19.70 7.67
N GLY A 79 1.86 19.86 7.51
CA GLY A 79 0.93 20.16 8.63
C GLY A 79 0.19 18.92 9.14
N ASP A 80 0.41 17.76 8.52
CA ASP A 80 -0.29 16.54 8.82
C ASP A 80 0.44 15.68 9.84
N GLU A 81 -0.30 14.78 10.49
CA GLU A 81 0.24 13.78 11.40
C GLU A 81 -0.30 12.38 11.07
N LEU A 82 0.59 11.40 11.04
CA LEU A 82 0.31 10.02 10.66
C LEU A 82 0.25 9.11 11.88
N LEU A 83 -0.84 8.34 12.04
CA LEU A 83 -0.88 7.19 12.95
C LEU A 83 -0.59 5.91 12.16
N ILE A 84 0.46 5.18 12.54
CA ILE A 84 0.83 3.90 11.93
C ILE A 84 0.40 2.77 12.85
N CYS A 85 -0.45 1.85 12.35
CA CYS A 85 -0.81 0.62 13.05
C CYS A 85 0.10 -0.51 12.55
N ALA A 86 1.02 -0.96 13.41
CA ALA A 86 2.05 -1.94 13.08
C ALA A 86 1.92 -3.22 13.92
N ASN A 87 1.92 -4.38 13.26
CA ASN A 87 2.01 -5.71 13.89
C ASN A 87 3.00 -6.62 13.15
N GLY A 88 4.01 -6.03 12.52
CA GLY A 88 5.06 -6.74 11.82
C GLY A 88 6.05 -5.79 11.14
N ALA A 89 7.03 -6.39 10.46
CA ALA A 89 8.15 -5.66 9.87
C ALA A 89 7.73 -4.66 8.78
N TYR A 90 6.64 -4.92 8.04
CA TYR A 90 6.17 -3.96 7.02
C TYR A 90 5.48 -2.75 7.66
N GLY A 91 4.76 -2.95 8.77
CA GLY A 91 4.24 -1.84 9.56
C GLY A 91 5.36 -0.99 10.16
N GLU A 92 6.40 -1.60 10.70
CA GLU A 92 7.58 -0.89 11.24
C GLU A 92 8.34 -0.14 10.13
N ARG A 93 8.43 -0.71 8.93
CA ARG A 93 9.05 -0.05 7.77
C ARG A 93 8.31 1.23 7.35
N MET A 94 6.98 1.29 7.51
CA MET A 94 6.27 2.56 7.28
C MET A 94 6.73 3.66 8.23
N ALA A 95 7.06 3.31 9.48
CA ALA A 95 7.61 4.27 10.44
C ALA A 95 9.02 4.74 10.02
N ASP A 96 9.87 3.82 9.55
CA ASP A 96 11.20 4.17 9.02
C ASP A 96 11.08 5.13 7.82
N ILE A 97 10.15 4.86 6.90
CA ILE A 97 9.86 5.74 5.74
C ILE A 97 9.40 7.12 6.22
N ALA A 98 8.46 7.17 7.17
CA ALA A 98 7.94 8.43 7.70
C ALA A 98 9.04 9.25 8.37
N GLU A 99 9.91 8.61 9.16
CA GLU A 99 11.05 9.25 9.81
C GLU A 99 12.03 9.84 8.78
N HIS A 100 12.42 9.06 7.77
CA HIS A 100 13.34 9.52 6.72
C HIS A 100 12.75 10.64 5.86
N ALA A 101 11.45 10.61 5.62
CA ALA A 101 10.74 11.64 4.86
C ALA A 101 10.41 12.90 5.69
N GLY A 102 10.70 12.91 6.99
CA GLY A 102 10.37 14.02 7.89
C GLY A 102 8.87 14.17 8.16
N ILE A 103 8.09 13.12 7.98
CA ILE A 103 6.67 13.07 8.27
C ILE A 103 6.48 12.92 9.78
N LYS A 104 5.69 13.79 10.39
CA LYS A 104 5.30 13.64 11.79
C LYS A 104 4.41 12.42 11.96
N TYR A 105 4.78 11.51 12.85
CA TYR A 105 4.03 10.26 13.04
C TYR A 105 3.99 9.78 14.49
N GLN A 106 2.97 8.99 14.78
CA GLN A 106 2.84 8.14 15.96
C GLN A 106 2.75 6.69 15.51
N ILE A 107 3.17 5.76 16.35
CA ILE A 107 3.08 4.33 16.05
C ILE A 107 2.33 3.59 17.15
N TYR A 108 1.25 2.91 16.77
CA TYR A 108 0.58 1.91 17.57
C TYR A 108 1.16 0.54 17.22
N LYS A 109 1.99 -0.01 18.12
CA LYS A 109 2.58 -1.35 17.95
C LYS A 109 1.72 -2.40 18.63
N GLU A 110 1.34 -3.43 17.87
CA GLU A 110 0.74 -4.64 18.38
C GLU A 110 1.74 -5.81 18.21
N HIS A 111 1.54 -6.90 18.94
CA HIS A 111 2.38 -8.08 18.76
C HIS A 111 2.22 -8.68 17.37
N TYR A 112 3.30 -9.28 16.83
CA TYR A 112 3.34 -9.88 15.48
C TYR A 112 2.30 -11.00 15.26
N ASN A 113 1.73 -11.58 16.31
CA ASN A 113 0.70 -12.61 16.26
C ASN A 113 -0.71 -12.09 16.55
N LYS A 114 -0.91 -10.77 16.55
CA LYS A 114 -2.20 -10.14 16.83
C LYS A 114 -2.57 -9.15 15.74
N VAL A 115 -3.87 -8.99 15.52
CA VAL A 115 -4.44 -7.96 14.68
C VAL A 115 -4.55 -6.65 15.47
N PRO A 116 -4.16 -5.50 14.93
CA PRO A 116 -4.40 -4.20 15.56
C PRO A 116 -5.87 -4.00 15.90
N ASN A 117 -6.14 -3.55 17.12
CA ASN A 117 -7.49 -3.41 17.64
C ASN A 117 -8.11 -2.07 17.20
N ALA A 118 -9.22 -2.12 16.46
CA ALA A 118 -9.92 -0.93 15.97
C ALA A 118 -10.41 -0.01 17.10
N GLN A 119 -10.84 -0.56 18.27
CA GLN A 119 -11.22 0.24 19.42
C GLN A 119 -10.02 1.03 19.98
N LYS A 120 -8.83 0.40 20.01
CA LYS A 120 -7.61 1.08 20.43
C LYS A 120 -7.19 2.19 19.47
N VAL A 121 -7.39 1.97 18.16
CA VAL A 121 -7.19 3.03 17.15
C VAL A 121 -8.15 4.19 17.41
N ALA A 122 -9.43 3.89 17.69
CA ALA A 122 -10.41 4.93 18.04
C ALA A 122 -9.97 5.77 19.25
N GLU A 123 -9.52 5.12 20.32
CA GLU A 123 -9.04 5.81 21.54
C GLU A 123 -7.84 6.72 21.24
N LEU A 124 -6.89 6.25 20.39
CA LEU A 124 -5.72 7.06 20.02
C LEU A 124 -6.11 8.29 19.20
N LEU A 125 -7.04 8.13 18.26
CA LEU A 125 -7.55 9.24 17.44
C LEU A 125 -8.37 10.23 18.27
N ASP A 126 -9.12 9.78 19.27
CA ASP A 126 -9.87 10.63 20.18
C ASP A 126 -8.95 11.38 21.15
N ALA A 127 -7.81 10.79 21.49
CA ALA A 127 -6.82 11.40 22.37
C ALA A 127 -5.95 12.45 21.68
N ASP A 128 -5.74 12.32 20.37
CA ASP A 128 -4.93 13.26 19.59
C ASP A 128 -5.64 13.71 18.29
N PRO A 129 -6.35 14.83 18.33
CA PRO A 129 -7.03 15.37 17.16
C PRO A 129 -6.09 15.94 16.10
N ALA A 130 -4.76 15.98 16.33
CA ALA A 130 -3.79 16.40 15.34
C ALA A 130 -3.53 15.31 14.29
N VAL A 131 -3.89 14.05 14.56
CA VAL A 131 -3.76 12.95 13.61
C VAL A 131 -4.72 13.17 12.44
N THR A 132 -4.15 13.30 11.24
CA THR A 132 -4.88 13.53 10.00
C THR A 132 -4.93 12.29 9.09
N HIS A 133 -4.03 11.34 9.31
CA HIS A 133 -3.89 10.14 8.46
C HIS A 133 -3.66 8.89 9.31
N VAL A 134 -4.19 7.76 8.84
CA VAL A 134 -3.93 6.44 9.44
C VAL A 134 -3.40 5.49 8.37
N ALA A 135 -2.29 4.81 8.65
CA ALA A 135 -1.72 3.78 7.79
C ALA A 135 -1.66 2.43 8.50
N MET A 136 -2.03 1.36 7.78
CA MET A 136 -1.95 -0.02 8.24
C MET A 136 -1.68 -0.96 7.08
N VAL A 137 -0.83 -1.96 7.29
CA VAL A 137 -0.60 -3.05 6.33
C VAL A 137 -1.83 -3.96 6.33
N HIS A 138 -2.38 -4.27 5.14
CA HIS A 138 -3.52 -5.20 5.04
C HIS A 138 -3.08 -6.64 5.28
N SER A 139 -2.06 -7.10 4.54
CA SER A 139 -1.50 -8.44 4.71
C SER A 139 -0.05 -8.33 5.20
N GLU A 140 0.15 -8.58 6.49
CA GLU A 140 1.48 -8.56 7.09
C GLU A 140 2.18 -9.89 6.80
N THR A 141 3.02 -9.90 5.77
CA THR A 141 3.64 -11.13 5.26
C THR A 141 4.66 -11.73 6.21
N THR A 142 5.24 -10.96 7.13
CA THR A 142 6.21 -11.45 8.12
C THR A 142 5.56 -12.37 9.16
N SER A 143 4.27 -12.17 9.43
CA SER A 143 3.48 -13.01 10.37
C SER A 143 2.41 -13.85 9.66
N GLY A 144 2.09 -13.54 8.39
CA GLY A 144 1.00 -14.18 7.65
C GLY A 144 -0.39 -13.72 8.08
N ILE A 145 -0.49 -12.58 8.80
CA ILE A 145 -1.75 -12.06 9.32
C ILE A 145 -2.41 -11.14 8.30
N LEU A 146 -3.69 -11.36 8.08
CA LEU A 146 -4.58 -10.44 7.38
C LEU A 146 -5.22 -9.49 8.40
N ASN A 147 -4.86 -8.22 8.34
CA ASN A 147 -5.38 -7.21 9.26
C ASN A 147 -6.78 -6.74 8.86
N ASP A 148 -7.60 -6.43 9.87
CA ASP A 148 -8.97 -5.95 9.68
C ASP A 148 -8.98 -4.46 9.32
N ILE A 149 -8.69 -4.18 8.04
CA ILE A 149 -8.69 -2.81 7.50
C ILE A 149 -10.11 -2.22 7.42
N GLU A 150 -11.15 -3.06 7.40
CA GLU A 150 -12.53 -2.59 7.33
C GLU A 150 -12.95 -1.99 8.68
N ALA A 151 -12.65 -2.68 9.79
CA ALA A 151 -12.94 -2.16 11.12
C ALA A 151 -12.17 -0.87 11.42
N VAL A 152 -10.87 -0.82 11.11
CA VAL A 152 -10.06 0.39 11.28
C VAL A 152 -10.52 1.50 10.33
N GLY A 153 -10.80 1.17 9.06
CA GLY A 153 -11.29 2.13 8.07
C GLY A 153 -12.63 2.77 8.47
N LYS A 154 -13.52 2.01 9.13
CA LYS A 154 -14.76 2.55 9.68
C LYS A 154 -14.50 3.55 10.79
N VAL A 155 -13.62 3.23 11.74
CA VAL A 155 -13.23 4.13 12.83
C VAL A 155 -12.68 5.46 12.30
N VAL A 156 -11.81 5.40 11.29
CA VAL A 156 -11.20 6.57 10.63
C VAL A 156 -12.26 7.41 9.90
N LYS A 157 -13.15 6.73 9.16
CA LYS A 157 -14.23 7.39 8.43
C LYS A 157 -15.23 8.12 9.35
N ASP A 158 -15.60 7.50 10.46
CA ASP A 158 -16.55 8.06 11.42
C ASP A 158 -16.01 9.33 12.10
N ARG A 159 -14.70 9.59 12.00
CA ARG A 159 -14.02 10.79 12.54
C ARG A 159 -13.63 11.82 11.48
N GLU A 160 -14.07 11.63 10.24
CA GLU A 160 -13.73 12.49 9.10
C GLU A 160 -12.22 12.72 8.89
N ILE A 161 -11.39 11.82 9.44
CA ILE A 161 -9.93 11.85 9.29
C ILE A 161 -9.58 11.52 7.85
N GLY A 162 -8.59 12.21 7.27
CA GLY A 162 -8.15 12.12 5.89
C GLY A 162 -7.81 10.66 5.49
N ARG A 163 -8.20 10.29 4.28
CA ARG A 163 -8.22 8.90 3.80
C ARG A 163 -6.91 8.54 3.11
N ALA A 164 -5.88 8.18 3.84
CA ALA A 164 -4.78 7.43 3.27
C ALA A 164 -4.85 5.97 3.73
N SER A 165 -5.62 5.16 3.02
CA SER A 165 -5.59 3.72 3.16
C SER A 165 -4.55 3.14 2.22
N CYS A 166 -3.35 2.82 2.70
CA CYS A 166 -2.39 2.00 1.97
C CYS A 166 -2.90 0.57 1.90
N ARG A 167 -3.50 0.22 0.77
CA ARG A 167 -3.79 -1.17 0.41
C ARG A 167 -2.58 -1.74 -0.30
N GLU A 168 -1.62 -2.29 0.42
CA GLU A 168 -0.68 -3.21 -0.19
C GLU A 168 -1.40 -4.56 -0.37
N ARG A 169 -1.80 -4.86 -1.60
CA ARG A 169 -2.11 -6.22 -2.03
C ARG A 169 -0.87 -6.75 -2.76
N VAL A 170 -0.18 -7.60 -2.11
CA VAL A 170 0.80 -8.48 -2.76
C VAL A 170 0.07 -9.71 -3.31
#